data_1c8705966baf6449c50b95545e32e048
#
_entry.id   1c8705966baf6449c50b95545e32e048
#
_cell.length_a   1.000
_cell.length_b   1.000
_cell.length_c   1.000
_cell.angle_alpha   90.00
_cell.angle_beta   90.00
_cell.angle_gamma   90.00
#
_symmetry.space_group_name_H-M   'P 1'
#
loop_
_entity.id
_entity.type
_entity.pdbx_description
1 polymer ?
#
loop_
_entity_poly.entity_id
_entity_poly.type
_entity_poly.pdbx_seq_one_letter_code
_entity_poly.pdbx_strand_id
1 'polypeptide(L)'
;MKICRAEYKTIAKFIEQLRPTRQCMKILKDRFPNHSQSTLLSIFSLEYQKRMKRTLVKHQDVVEDYFQRYRSEAKKRPSDPVLLELANEVDLSPSLLARLLVERFLEEQQGSVSSKQVLNSMLKEPSLIPDMQLAKHVEQCTINDCCYGPLVDCIKHAIGQEHEEILREKLRERNLSFLDENHLRAKGYDKTPDIILEVPIAVEGHIVHWIESKASFGDEQSHRTYLNEQFWSYWNRFGPGLVIYWYGFISELDCQRDRGILLKDCFPTDIVTLCHGSSHC
;
A
#
# COMPACT_ATOMS: atom_id res chain seq x y z
N MET A 1 -9.87 6.84 12.41
CA MET A 1 -10.29 8.21 11.96
C MET A 1 -11.14 8.09 10.72
N LYS A 2 -12.36 8.63 10.73
CA LYS A 2 -13.25 8.68 9.56
C LYS A 2 -13.19 10.09 8.98
N ILE A 3 -13.03 10.21 7.67
CA ILE A 3 -12.92 11.49 6.95
C ILE A 3 -14.05 11.54 5.93
N CYS A 4 -14.82 12.62 5.86
CA CYS A 4 -15.85 12.74 4.83
C CYS A 4 -15.22 12.93 3.44
N ARG A 5 -15.96 12.56 2.39
CA ARG A 5 -15.49 12.65 1.00
C ARG A 5 -15.06 14.05 0.60
N ALA A 6 -15.74 15.09 1.10
CA ALA A 6 -15.38 16.48 0.79
C ALA A 6 -14.02 16.86 1.38
N GLU A 7 -13.76 16.47 2.62
CA GLU A 7 -12.48 16.69 3.29
C GLU A 7 -11.35 15.89 2.63
N TYR A 8 -11.58 14.60 2.31
CA TYR A 8 -10.63 13.80 1.54
C TYR A 8 -10.23 14.48 0.22
N LYS A 9 -11.22 14.98 -0.56
CA LYS A 9 -10.95 15.70 -1.82
C LYS A 9 -10.12 16.95 -1.59
N THR A 10 -10.31 17.66 -0.48
CA THR A 10 -9.51 18.83 -0.13
C THR A 10 -8.04 18.45 0.13
N ILE A 11 -7.82 17.38 0.89
CA ILE A 11 -6.48 16.84 1.16
C ILE A 11 -5.82 16.36 -0.14
N ALA A 12 -6.54 15.58 -0.96
CA ALA A 12 -6.05 15.05 -2.22
C ALA A 12 -5.64 16.17 -3.19
N LYS A 13 -6.47 17.20 -3.36
CA LYS A 13 -6.17 18.36 -4.19
C LYS A 13 -4.92 19.12 -3.71
N PHE A 14 -4.72 19.22 -2.41
CA PHE A 14 -3.49 19.81 -1.86
C PHE A 14 -2.26 18.95 -2.15
N ILE A 15 -2.38 17.63 -2.00
CA ILE A 15 -1.31 16.67 -2.30
C ILE A 15 -0.89 16.72 -3.77
N GLU A 16 -1.79 16.96 -4.71
CA GLU A 16 -1.46 17.09 -6.15
C GLU A 16 -0.43 18.19 -6.42
N GLN A 17 -0.34 19.21 -5.56
CA GLN A 17 0.60 20.31 -5.66
C GLN A 17 1.95 20.01 -4.99
N LEU A 18 2.04 18.93 -4.21
CA LEU A 18 3.24 18.58 -3.46
C LEU A 18 4.14 17.60 -4.25
N ARG A 19 5.44 17.83 -4.13
CA ARG A 19 6.45 16.85 -4.54
C ARG A 19 6.81 15.95 -3.35
N PRO A 20 7.21 14.68 -3.59
CA PRO A 20 7.61 13.76 -2.53
C PRO A 20 8.99 14.13 -1.98
N THR A 21 9.03 15.13 -1.12
CA THR A 21 10.24 15.58 -0.42
C THR A 21 10.16 15.22 1.05
N ARG A 22 11.31 15.23 1.75
CA ARG A 22 11.36 15.00 3.21
C ARG A 22 10.50 16.01 3.99
N GLN A 23 10.21 17.17 3.42
CA GLN A 23 9.40 18.22 4.05
C GLN A 23 7.90 18.06 3.80
N CYS A 24 7.48 17.23 2.85
CA CYS A 24 6.06 17.12 2.47
C CYS A 24 5.16 16.73 3.64
N MET A 25 5.63 15.85 4.54
CA MET A 25 4.87 15.46 5.72
C MET A 25 4.70 16.58 6.74
N LYS A 26 5.72 17.41 6.93
CA LYS A 26 5.61 18.60 7.78
C LYS A 26 4.59 19.58 7.20
N ILE A 27 4.68 19.87 5.92
CA ILE A 27 3.73 20.75 5.20
C ILE A 27 2.29 20.23 5.31
N LEU A 28 2.09 18.92 5.11
CA LEU A 28 0.78 18.28 5.26
C LEU A 28 0.25 18.38 6.69
N LYS A 29 1.09 18.09 7.68
CA LYS A 29 0.69 18.14 9.10
C LYS A 29 0.38 19.56 9.56
N ASP A 30 1.14 20.54 9.12
CA ASP A 30 0.89 21.96 9.39
C ASP A 30 -0.44 22.42 8.77
N ARG A 31 -0.76 21.93 7.57
CA ARG A 31 -2.00 22.27 6.86
C ARG A 31 -3.23 21.56 7.39
N PHE A 32 -3.08 20.31 7.85
CA PHE A 32 -4.15 19.44 8.34
C PHE A 32 -3.82 18.89 9.74
N PRO A 33 -3.72 19.75 10.77
CA PRO A 33 -3.24 19.36 12.09
C PRO A 33 -4.16 18.36 12.82
N ASN A 34 -5.42 18.29 12.45
CA ASN A 34 -6.42 17.42 13.08
C ASN A 34 -6.32 15.94 12.64
N HIS A 35 -5.52 15.64 11.63
CA HIS A 35 -5.31 14.27 11.15
C HIS A 35 -4.02 13.67 11.69
N SER A 36 -4.01 12.35 11.91
CA SER A 36 -2.78 11.64 12.29
C SER A 36 -1.75 11.69 11.17
N GLN A 37 -0.48 11.62 11.52
CA GLN A 37 0.61 11.55 10.55
C GLN A 37 0.48 10.30 9.66
N SER A 38 0.09 9.16 10.23
CA SER A 38 -0.10 7.90 9.50
C SER A 38 -1.22 8.00 8.47
N THR A 39 -2.35 8.65 8.83
CA THR A 39 -3.46 8.91 7.91
C THR A 39 -3.00 9.77 6.72
N LEU A 40 -2.34 10.91 7.01
CA LEU A 40 -1.86 11.83 5.97
C LEU A 40 -0.81 11.19 5.07
N LEU A 41 0.12 10.40 5.64
CA LEU A 41 1.13 9.67 4.88
C LEU A 41 0.50 8.61 3.97
N SER A 42 -0.50 7.90 4.46
CA SER A 42 -1.21 6.90 3.66
C SER A 42 -1.98 7.54 2.51
N ILE A 43 -2.72 8.63 2.76
CA ILE A 43 -3.41 9.38 1.70
C ILE A 43 -2.41 9.94 0.68
N PHE A 44 -1.28 10.51 1.14
CA PHE A 44 -0.22 11.00 0.26
C PHE A 44 0.31 9.89 -0.65
N SER A 45 0.64 8.73 -0.09
CA SER A 45 1.14 7.58 -0.86
C SER A 45 0.13 7.12 -1.92
N LEU A 46 -1.17 7.04 -1.56
CA LEU A 46 -2.24 6.65 -2.48
C LEU A 46 -2.39 7.65 -3.63
N GLU A 47 -2.48 8.94 -3.33
CA GLU A 47 -2.65 9.98 -4.36
C GLU A 47 -1.42 10.11 -5.27
N TYR A 48 -0.22 10.02 -4.70
CA TYR A 48 1.02 10.00 -5.47
C TYR A 48 1.08 8.78 -6.41
N GLN A 49 0.71 7.59 -5.91
CA GLN A 49 0.65 6.39 -6.76
C GLN A 49 -0.37 6.52 -7.90
N LYS A 50 -1.55 7.11 -7.63
CA LYS A 50 -2.54 7.39 -8.67
C LYS A 50 -2.00 8.35 -9.74
N ARG A 51 -1.29 9.42 -9.30
CA ARG A 51 -0.64 10.38 -10.20
C ARG A 51 0.38 9.67 -11.09
N MET A 52 1.29 8.90 -10.51
CA MET A 52 2.31 8.16 -11.25
C MET A 52 1.72 7.16 -12.26
N LYS A 53 0.69 6.41 -11.87
CA LYS A 53 0.00 5.48 -12.79
C LYS A 53 -0.62 6.20 -13.99
N ARG A 54 -1.20 7.39 -13.79
CA ARG A 54 -1.80 8.19 -14.89
C ARG A 54 -0.75 8.75 -15.85
N THR A 55 0.42 9.11 -15.34
CA THR A 55 1.48 9.75 -16.15
C THR A 55 2.46 8.75 -16.77
N LEU A 56 2.59 7.56 -16.21
CA LEU A 56 3.58 6.56 -16.60
C LEU A 56 3.58 6.24 -18.10
N VAL A 57 2.41 6.14 -18.73
CA VAL A 57 2.28 5.87 -20.19
C VAL A 57 3.03 6.91 -21.01
N LYS A 58 2.90 8.20 -20.66
CA LYS A 58 3.60 9.30 -21.35
C LYS A 58 5.12 9.21 -21.21
N HIS A 59 5.60 8.70 -20.06
CA HIS A 59 7.02 8.52 -19.82
C HIS A 59 7.59 7.31 -20.57
N GLN A 60 6.78 6.29 -20.82
CA GLN A 60 7.19 5.13 -21.62
C GLN A 60 7.52 5.52 -23.08
N ASP A 61 6.77 6.45 -23.66
CA ASP A 61 6.98 6.88 -25.05
C ASP A 61 8.30 7.67 -25.27
N VAL A 62 8.90 8.18 -24.18
CA VAL A 62 10.12 9.02 -24.22
C VAL A 62 11.31 8.40 -23.46
N VAL A 63 11.23 7.10 -23.15
CA VAL A 63 12.30 6.41 -22.39
C VAL A 63 13.65 6.46 -23.08
N GLU A 64 13.67 6.36 -24.41
CA GLU A 64 14.91 6.46 -25.17
C GLU A 64 15.60 7.82 -24.98
N ASP A 65 14.84 8.92 -25.02
CA ASP A 65 15.38 10.25 -24.78
C ASP A 65 15.95 10.40 -23.36
N TYR A 66 15.25 9.83 -22.37
CA TYR A 66 15.74 9.81 -20.98
C TYR A 66 17.02 8.99 -20.85
N PHE A 67 17.10 7.86 -21.53
CA PHE A 67 18.28 6.98 -21.48
C PHE A 67 19.49 7.66 -22.11
N GLN A 68 19.36 8.28 -23.27
CA GLN A 68 20.45 8.98 -23.93
C GLN A 68 20.91 10.21 -23.13
N ARG A 69 19.97 10.95 -22.58
CA ARG A 69 20.25 12.09 -21.70
C ARG A 69 20.98 11.64 -20.43
N TYR A 70 20.50 10.60 -19.77
CA TYR A 70 21.16 9.99 -18.60
C TYR A 70 22.62 9.62 -18.94
N ARG A 71 22.85 8.88 -20.03
CA ARG A 71 24.20 8.45 -20.45
C ARG A 71 25.13 9.62 -20.69
N SER A 72 24.65 10.67 -21.32
CA SER A 72 25.42 11.89 -21.60
C SER A 72 25.82 12.59 -20.30
N GLU A 73 24.87 12.80 -19.39
CA GLU A 73 25.12 13.50 -18.14
C GLU A 73 25.94 12.69 -17.15
N ALA A 74 25.71 11.38 -17.06
CA ALA A 74 26.49 10.48 -16.20
C ALA A 74 27.97 10.42 -16.59
N LYS A 75 28.30 10.51 -17.88
CA LYS A 75 29.69 10.63 -18.36
C LYS A 75 30.35 11.94 -17.93
N LYS A 76 29.61 13.04 -17.95
CA LYS A 76 30.13 14.38 -17.58
C LYS A 76 30.29 14.52 -16.06
N ARG A 77 29.37 13.92 -15.29
CA ARG A 77 29.26 14.08 -13.83
C ARG A 77 29.14 12.72 -13.14
N PRO A 78 30.24 11.91 -13.15
CA PRO A 78 30.15 10.51 -12.70
C PRO A 78 29.88 10.33 -11.20
N SER A 79 30.10 11.38 -10.40
CA SER A 79 29.88 11.35 -8.94
C SER A 79 28.52 11.84 -8.51
N ASP A 80 27.80 12.55 -9.40
CA ASP A 80 26.52 13.20 -9.08
C ASP A 80 25.34 12.23 -9.18
N PRO A 81 24.22 12.49 -8.47
CA PRO A 81 23.05 11.64 -8.52
C PRO A 81 22.17 11.93 -9.76
N VAL A 82 22.77 11.81 -10.95
CA VAL A 82 22.21 12.25 -12.24
C VAL A 82 20.82 11.62 -12.50
N LEU A 83 20.63 10.35 -12.19
CA LEU A 83 19.36 9.68 -12.42
C LEU A 83 18.26 10.19 -11.47
N LEU A 84 18.62 10.46 -10.22
CA LEU A 84 17.70 11.04 -9.24
C LEU A 84 17.31 12.49 -9.61
N GLU A 85 18.27 13.28 -10.10
CA GLU A 85 18.02 14.62 -10.61
C GLU A 85 17.07 14.60 -11.80
N LEU A 86 17.31 13.68 -12.76
CA LEU A 86 16.44 13.50 -13.92
C LEU A 86 15.03 13.11 -13.51
N ALA A 87 14.86 12.17 -12.55
CA ALA A 87 13.54 11.78 -12.05
C ALA A 87 12.77 12.96 -11.46
N ASN A 88 13.47 13.81 -10.69
CA ASN A 88 12.88 15.01 -10.12
C ASN A 88 12.49 16.04 -11.20
N GLU A 89 13.29 16.18 -12.25
CA GLU A 89 13.01 17.12 -13.33
C GLU A 89 11.77 16.71 -14.15
N VAL A 90 11.67 15.43 -14.51
CA VAL A 90 10.56 14.90 -15.30
C VAL A 90 9.30 14.58 -14.48
N ASP A 91 9.31 14.86 -13.18
CA ASP A 91 8.22 14.58 -12.24
C ASP A 91 7.77 13.09 -12.24
N LEU A 92 8.75 12.19 -12.30
CA LEU A 92 8.52 10.76 -12.19
C LEU A 92 9.15 10.22 -10.90
N SER A 93 8.55 9.18 -10.31
CA SER A 93 9.13 8.48 -9.17
C SER A 93 10.53 7.99 -9.50
N PRO A 94 11.53 8.24 -8.62
CA PRO A 94 12.91 7.80 -8.85
C PRO A 94 13.03 6.30 -9.16
N SER A 95 12.34 5.45 -8.41
CA SER A 95 12.35 4.00 -8.64
C SER A 95 11.67 3.59 -9.93
N LEU A 96 10.63 4.31 -10.36
CA LEU A 96 9.98 4.04 -11.65
C LEU A 96 10.86 4.44 -12.83
N LEU A 97 11.53 5.59 -12.76
CA LEU A 97 12.49 5.99 -13.80
C LEU A 97 13.68 5.01 -13.84
N ALA A 98 14.23 4.67 -12.68
CA ALA A 98 15.31 3.67 -12.59
C ALA A 98 14.91 2.35 -13.25
N ARG A 99 13.68 1.87 -13.00
CA ARG A 99 13.14 0.68 -13.64
C ARG A 99 13.12 0.78 -15.17
N LEU A 100 12.59 1.89 -15.70
CA LEU A 100 12.51 2.12 -17.14
C LEU A 100 13.91 2.13 -17.79
N LEU A 101 14.88 2.78 -17.16
CA LEU A 101 16.23 2.86 -17.69
C LEU A 101 17.00 1.55 -17.59
N VAL A 102 16.81 0.76 -16.52
CA VAL A 102 17.40 -0.60 -16.43
C VAL A 102 16.78 -1.52 -17.49
N GLU A 103 15.46 -1.47 -17.68
CA GLU A 103 14.78 -2.23 -18.73
C GLU A 103 15.36 -1.89 -20.11
N ARG A 104 15.46 -0.61 -20.44
CA ARG A 104 16.04 -0.13 -21.70
C ARG A 104 17.52 -0.52 -21.87
N PHE A 105 18.32 -0.44 -20.79
CA PHE A 105 19.72 -0.88 -20.79
C PHE A 105 19.84 -2.38 -21.12
N LEU A 106 19.02 -3.21 -20.52
CA LEU A 106 19.01 -4.65 -20.75
C LEU A 106 18.55 -5.01 -22.17
N GLU A 107 17.58 -4.29 -22.72
CA GLU A 107 17.16 -4.43 -24.12
C GLU A 107 18.30 -4.13 -25.10
N GLU A 108 19.09 -3.07 -24.85
CA GLU A 108 20.26 -2.73 -25.65
C GLU A 108 21.34 -3.83 -25.61
N GLN A 109 21.53 -4.46 -24.43
CA GLN A 109 22.55 -5.49 -24.23
C GLN A 109 22.16 -6.87 -24.79
N GLN A 110 20.90 -7.26 -24.64
CA GLN A 110 20.42 -8.61 -24.89
C GLN A 110 19.58 -8.75 -26.16
N GLY A 111 19.16 -7.63 -26.78
CA GLY A 111 18.30 -7.62 -27.95
C GLY A 111 16.88 -8.16 -27.69
N SER A 112 16.50 -8.36 -26.45
CA SER A 112 15.18 -8.86 -26.04
C SER A 112 14.73 -8.24 -24.72
N VAL A 113 13.42 -8.15 -24.54
CA VAL A 113 12.80 -7.66 -23.28
C VAL A 113 13.14 -8.59 -22.13
N SER A 114 13.78 -8.09 -21.10
CA SER A 114 14.11 -8.86 -19.90
C SER A 114 12.85 -9.26 -19.13
N SER A 115 12.90 -10.42 -18.46
CA SER A 115 11.78 -10.87 -17.63
C SER A 115 11.55 -9.90 -16.45
N LYS A 116 10.28 -9.73 -16.06
CA LYS A 116 9.93 -8.92 -14.87
C LYS A 116 10.65 -9.37 -13.59
N GLN A 117 10.97 -10.66 -13.50
CA GLN A 117 11.70 -11.23 -12.35
C GLN A 117 13.13 -10.73 -12.29
N VAL A 118 13.87 -10.75 -13.40
CA VAL A 118 15.24 -10.24 -13.50
C VAL A 118 15.29 -8.76 -13.14
N LEU A 119 14.41 -7.97 -13.73
CA LEU A 119 14.31 -6.54 -13.46
C LEU A 119 14.01 -6.24 -11.98
N ASN A 120 13.08 -6.98 -11.37
CA ASN A 120 12.78 -6.83 -9.95
C ASN A 120 13.96 -7.23 -9.06
N SER A 121 14.73 -8.27 -9.43
CA SER A 121 15.93 -8.66 -8.70
C SER A 121 17.00 -7.57 -8.75
N MET A 122 17.23 -6.97 -9.92
CA MET A 122 18.20 -5.87 -10.08
C MET A 122 17.81 -4.60 -9.34
N LEU A 123 16.51 -4.30 -9.21
CA LEU A 123 16.05 -3.18 -8.40
C LEU A 123 16.17 -3.44 -6.89
N LYS A 124 16.04 -4.70 -6.47
CA LYS A 124 16.25 -5.11 -5.06
C LYS A 124 17.73 -5.15 -4.70
N GLU A 125 18.56 -5.59 -5.63
CA GLU A 125 20.01 -5.73 -5.48
C GLU A 125 20.71 -5.10 -6.69
N PRO A 126 20.93 -3.77 -6.65
CA PRO A 126 21.51 -3.03 -7.78
C PRO A 126 22.90 -3.52 -8.21
N SER A 127 23.66 -4.19 -7.33
CA SER A 127 24.94 -4.84 -7.65
C SER A 127 24.84 -5.90 -8.77
N LEU A 128 23.64 -6.42 -9.05
CA LEU A 128 23.39 -7.33 -10.17
C LEU A 128 23.35 -6.63 -11.54
N ILE A 129 23.30 -5.30 -11.57
CA ILE A 129 23.33 -4.53 -12.82
C ILE A 129 24.76 -4.51 -13.35
N PRO A 130 25.01 -4.96 -14.62
CA PRO A 130 26.37 -5.07 -15.17
C PRO A 130 27.12 -3.74 -15.24
N ASP A 131 26.42 -2.62 -15.43
CA ASP A 131 27.01 -1.28 -15.43
C ASP A 131 27.07 -0.74 -13.99
N MET A 132 28.28 -0.62 -13.45
CA MET A 132 28.51 -0.17 -12.06
C MET A 132 28.01 1.26 -11.80
N GLN A 133 28.05 2.16 -12.80
CA GLN A 133 27.59 3.52 -12.64
C GLN A 133 26.05 3.57 -12.59
N LEU A 134 25.41 2.83 -13.49
CA LEU A 134 23.96 2.67 -13.47
C LEU A 134 23.49 2.01 -12.17
N ALA A 135 24.17 0.96 -11.71
CA ALA A 135 23.88 0.29 -10.43
C ALA A 135 23.87 1.27 -9.26
N LYS A 136 24.90 2.11 -9.13
CA LYS A 136 24.98 3.15 -8.08
C LYS A 136 23.83 4.16 -8.16
N HIS A 137 23.49 4.62 -9.36
CA HIS A 137 22.40 5.59 -9.54
C HIS A 137 21.02 4.97 -9.29
N VAL A 138 20.83 3.69 -9.63
CA VAL A 138 19.62 2.93 -9.31
C VAL A 138 19.47 2.78 -7.80
N GLU A 139 20.53 2.44 -7.08
CA GLU A 139 20.54 2.38 -5.62
C GLU A 139 20.14 3.72 -4.99
N GLN A 140 20.72 4.83 -5.47
CA GLN A 140 20.33 6.18 -5.02
C GLN A 140 18.84 6.45 -5.25
N CYS A 141 18.28 6.05 -6.38
CA CYS A 141 16.87 6.21 -6.69
C CYS A 141 15.97 5.37 -5.75
N THR A 142 16.33 4.10 -5.51
CA THR A 142 15.52 3.21 -4.66
C THR A 142 15.53 3.62 -3.20
N ILE A 143 16.65 4.12 -2.69
CA ILE A 143 16.77 4.60 -1.29
C ILE A 143 16.03 5.94 -1.08
N ASN A 144 16.01 6.80 -2.09
CA ASN A 144 15.38 8.13 -1.97
C ASN A 144 13.91 8.16 -2.40
N ASP A 145 13.33 7.06 -2.84
CA ASP A 145 11.90 6.98 -3.15
C ASP A 145 11.10 6.65 -1.90
N CYS A 146 10.09 7.48 -1.60
CA CYS A 146 9.23 7.29 -0.42
C CYS A 146 7.89 6.59 -0.74
N CYS A 147 7.60 6.31 -2.01
CA CYS A 147 6.30 5.78 -2.43
C CYS A 147 6.40 4.50 -3.28
N TYR A 148 7.53 4.30 -3.97
CA TYR A 148 7.78 3.17 -4.86
C TYR A 148 9.12 2.51 -4.55
N GLY A 149 9.26 1.29 -5.05
CA GLY A 149 10.51 0.54 -5.02
C GLY A 149 10.59 -0.50 -3.93
N PRO A 150 11.63 -1.36 -4.00
CA PRO A 150 11.73 -2.55 -3.15
C PRO A 150 11.78 -2.25 -1.66
N LEU A 151 12.44 -1.16 -1.26
CA LEU A 151 12.52 -0.76 0.15
C LEU A 151 11.14 -0.34 0.69
N VAL A 152 10.40 0.44 -0.10
CA VAL A 152 9.04 0.86 0.27
C VAL A 152 8.10 -0.34 0.37
N ASP A 153 8.23 -1.30 -0.54
CA ASP A 153 7.42 -2.53 -0.52
C ASP A 153 7.74 -3.37 0.73
N CYS A 154 9.02 -3.51 1.10
CA CYS A 154 9.43 -4.18 2.35
C CYS A 154 8.85 -3.48 3.59
N ILE A 155 8.92 -2.15 3.66
CA ILE A 155 8.38 -1.37 4.78
C ILE A 155 6.86 -1.55 4.86
N LYS A 156 6.14 -1.44 3.75
CA LYS A 156 4.67 -1.64 3.72
C LYS A 156 4.27 -3.05 4.14
N HIS A 157 5.03 -4.05 3.71
CA HIS A 157 4.79 -5.45 4.11
C HIS A 157 5.01 -5.63 5.62
N ALA A 158 6.10 -5.12 6.18
CA ALA A 158 6.37 -5.17 7.61
C ALA A 158 5.28 -4.48 8.44
N ILE A 159 4.83 -3.29 8.01
CA ILE A 159 3.71 -2.57 8.63
C ILE A 159 2.40 -3.39 8.55
N GLY A 160 2.14 -4.05 7.43
CA GLY A 160 1.00 -4.95 7.26
C GLY A 160 1.03 -6.08 8.29
N GLN A 161 2.16 -6.80 8.39
CA GLN A 161 2.35 -7.87 9.36
C GLN A 161 2.21 -7.41 10.82
N GLU A 162 2.74 -6.23 11.16
CA GLU A 162 2.57 -5.63 12.49
C GLU A 162 1.10 -5.43 12.84
N HIS A 163 0.30 -4.88 11.93
CA HIS A 163 -1.12 -4.63 12.17
C HIS A 163 -1.96 -5.92 12.24
N GLU A 164 -1.58 -6.95 11.49
CA GLU A 164 -2.17 -8.28 11.62
C GLU A 164 -1.85 -8.90 12.99
N GLU A 165 -0.62 -8.73 13.50
CA GLU A 165 -0.30 -9.21 14.85
C GLU A 165 -1.04 -8.42 15.93
N ILE A 166 -1.14 -7.11 15.82
CA ILE A 166 -1.97 -6.28 16.70
C ILE A 166 -3.42 -6.78 16.70
N LEU A 167 -3.97 -7.14 15.53
CA LEU A 167 -5.32 -7.71 15.44
C LEU A 167 -5.41 -9.03 16.19
N ARG A 168 -4.45 -9.96 16.01
CA ARG A 168 -4.41 -11.25 16.72
C ARG A 168 -4.30 -11.08 18.24
N GLU A 169 -3.46 -10.14 18.70
CA GLU A 169 -3.33 -9.80 20.11
C GLU A 169 -4.65 -9.30 20.70
N LYS A 170 -5.34 -8.38 20.01
CA LYS A 170 -6.64 -7.86 20.44
C LYS A 170 -7.72 -8.95 20.54
N LEU A 171 -7.71 -9.92 19.63
CA LEU A 171 -8.62 -11.05 19.69
C LEU A 171 -8.31 -11.97 20.88
N ARG A 172 -7.04 -12.26 21.16
CA ARG A 172 -6.59 -13.03 22.33
C ARG A 172 -6.96 -12.33 23.65
N GLU A 173 -6.73 -11.01 23.75
CA GLU A 173 -7.13 -10.21 24.93
C GLU A 173 -8.63 -10.31 25.24
N ARG A 174 -9.46 -10.52 24.22
CA ARG A 174 -10.91 -10.69 24.34
C ARG A 174 -11.36 -12.15 24.46
N ASN A 175 -10.42 -13.11 24.54
CA ASN A 175 -10.67 -14.54 24.55
C ASN A 175 -11.53 -15.01 23.36
N LEU A 176 -11.34 -14.39 22.18
CA LEU A 176 -12.03 -14.78 20.96
C LEU A 176 -11.20 -15.84 20.23
N SER A 177 -11.84 -17.00 19.96
CA SER A 177 -11.22 -18.08 19.20
C SER A 177 -11.28 -17.80 17.70
N PHE A 178 -10.15 -17.99 17.00
CA PHE A 178 -10.02 -17.68 15.59
C PHE A 178 -9.02 -18.56 14.85
N LEU A 179 -9.17 -18.62 13.54
CA LEU A 179 -8.22 -19.21 12.60
C LEU A 179 -7.58 -18.06 11.80
N ASP A 180 -6.26 -18.04 11.69
CA ASP A 180 -5.53 -17.09 10.86
C ASP A 180 -5.38 -17.60 9.40
N GLU A 181 -4.82 -16.74 8.53
CA GLU A 181 -4.59 -17.05 7.12
C GLU A 181 -3.78 -18.35 6.93
N ASN A 182 -2.78 -18.63 7.77
CA ASN A 182 -1.94 -19.82 7.65
C ASN A 182 -2.75 -21.10 7.88
N HIS A 183 -3.62 -21.10 8.87
CA HIS A 183 -4.54 -22.22 9.12
C HIS A 183 -5.50 -22.47 7.95
N LEU A 184 -5.99 -21.37 7.33
CA LEU A 184 -6.92 -21.46 6.20
C LEU A 184 -6.23 -21.97 4.94
N ARG A 185 -5.04 -21.47 4.65
CA ARG A 185 -4.24 -21.93 3.50
C ARG A 185 -3.84 -23.40 3.64
N ALA A 186 -3.50 -23.86 4.84
CA ALA A 186 -3.23 -25.26 5.11
C ALA A 186 -4.45 -26.17 4.85
N LYS A 187 -5.68 -25.63 4.95
CA LYS A 187 -6.93 -26.31 4.58
C LYS A 187 -7.29 -26.22 3.09
N GLY A 188 -6.43 -25.58 2.26
CA GLY A 188 -6.60 -25.51 0.80
C GLY A 188 -7.46 -24.33 0.31
N TYR A 189 -7.67 -23.30 1.11
CA TYR A 189 -8.39 -22.09 0.67
C TYR A 189 -7.46 -21.17 -0.13
N ASP A 190 -7.86 -20.75 -1.33
CA ASP A 190 -7.08 -19.87 -2.22
C ASP A 190 -7.12 -18.40 -1.81
N LYS A 191 -8.33 -17.92 -1.41
CA LYS A 191 -8.59 -16.55 -0.97
C LYS A 191 -9.10 -16.59 0.44
N THR A 192 -8.35 -16.03 1.34
CA THR A 192 -8.59 -16.09 2.78
C THR A 192 -8.54 -14.69 3.37
N PRO A 193 -9.45 -14.34 4.29
CA PRO A 193 -9.27 -13.18 5.16
C PRO A 193 -8.15 -13.43 6.15
N ASP A 194 -7.63 -12.37 6.77
CA ASP A 194 -6.58 -12.47 7.79
C ASP A 194 -7.04 -13.30 9.00
N ILE A 195 -8.34 -13.17 9.36
CA ILE A 195 -8.96 -13.87 10.50
C ILE A 195 -10.33 -14.41 10.12
N ILE A 196 -10.59 -15.65 10.50
CA ILE A 196 -11.95 -16.22 10.64
C ILE A 196 -12.23 -16.50 12.10
N LEU A 197 -13.34 -16.00 12.63
CA LEU A 197 -13.78 -16.28 13.98
C LEU A 197 -14.44 -17.67 14.03
N GLU A 198 -14.01 -18.52 14.97
CA GLU A 198 -14.63 -19.85 15.15
C GLU A 198 -16.05 -19.74 15.70
N VAL A 199 -16.32 -18.70 16.50
CA VAL A 199 -17.64 -18.31 16.93
C VAL A 199 -17.89 -16.87 16.46
N PRO A 200 -18.96 -16.61 15.70
CA PRO A 200 -19.28 -15.26 15.24
C PRO A 200 -19.50 -14.32 16.41
N ILE A 201 -19.17 -13.05 16.19
CA ILE A 201 -19.46 -11.96 17.13
C ILE A 201 -20.45 -10.97 16.51
N ALA A 202 -21.01 -10.08 17.32
CA ALA A 202 -21.73 -8.91 16.82
C ALA A 202 -20.97 -7.64 17.17
N VAL A 203 -20.88 -6.74 16.21
CA VAL A 203 -20.29 -5.40 16.33
C VAL A 203 -21.30 -4.37 15.80
N GLU A 204 -21.68 -3.39 16.61
CA GLU A 204 -22.72 -2.41 16.26
C GLU A 204 -24.01 -3.07 15.72
N GLY A 205 -24.39 -4.24 16.27
CA GLY A 205 -25.58 -4.99 15.84
C GLY A 205 -25.42 -5.81 14.55
N HIS A 206 -24.26 -5.80 13.91
CA HIS A 206 -23.95 -6.57 12.70
C HIS A 206 -23.14 -7.82 13.06
N ILE A 207 -23.52 -8.96 12.47
CA ILE A 207 -22.78 -10.23 12.64
C ILE A 207 -21.46 -10.16 11.89
N VAL A 208 -20.38 -10.67 12.51
CA VAL A 208 -19.04 -10.73 11.97
C VAL A 208 -18.49 -12.15 12.09
N HIS A 209 -18.19 -12.78 10.96
CA HIS A 209 -17.55 -14.08 10.85
C HIS A 209 -16.07 -14.01 10.54
N TRP A 210 -15.63 -12.95 9.84
CA TRP A 210 -14.23 -12.74 9.46
C TRP A 210 -13.80 -11.29 9.64
N ILE A 211 -12.51 -11.08 9.80
CA ILE A 211 -11.92 -9.75 9.94
C ILE A 211 -10.75 -9.65 8.97
N GLU A 212 -10.70 -8.55 8.22
CA GLU A 212 -9.60 -8.17 7.34
C GLU A 212 -8.90 -6.94 7.89
N SER A 213 -7.57 -6.98 7.96
CA SER A 213 -6.69 -5.92 8.44
C SER A 213 -6.08 -5.17 7.25
N LYS A 214 -6.31 -3.87 7.15
CA LYS A 214 -5.71 -3.01 6.13
C LYS A 214 -4.89 -1.91 6.79
N ALA A 215 -3.57 -2.06 6.83
CA ALA A 215 -2.63 -1.06 7.31
C ALA A 215 -2.48 0.09 6.30
N SER A 216 -3.60 0.68 5.88
CA SER A 216 -3.70 1.74 4.90
C SER A 216 -4.94 2.58 5.15
N PHE A 217 -5.04 3.73 4.47
CA PHE A 217 -6.28 4.51 4.39
C PHE A 217 -7.21 3.90 3.32
N GLY A 218 -8.50 3.77 3.64
CA GLY A 218 -9.53 3.30 2.72
C GLY A 218 -10.08 4.45 1.86
N ASP A 219 -9.60 4.55 0.61
CA ASP A 219 -10.16 5.47 -0.38
C ASP A 219 -11.12 4.75 -1.35
N GLU A 220 -11.82 5.50 -2.19
CA GLU A 220 -12.83 4.94 -3.11
C GLU A 220 -12.26 3.91 -4.08
N GLN A 221 -11.06 4.15 -4.60
CA GLN A 221 -10.46 3.29 -5.62
C GLN A 221 -9.95 1.98 -5.01
N SER A 222 -9.17 2.06 -3.94
CA SER A 222 -8.63 0.87 -3.26
C SER A 222 -9.75 0.04 -2.63
N HIS A 223 -10.73 0.69 -1.97
CA HIS A 223 -11.87 -0.02 -1.40
C HIS A 223 -12.71 -0.77 -2.44
N ARG A 224 -12.99 -0.13 -3.59
CA ARG A 224 -13.69 -0.81 -4.70
C ARG A 224 -12.92 -2.01 -5.22
N THR A 225 -11.59 -1.89 -5.35
CA THR A 225 -10.72 -2.99 -5.76
C THR A 225 -10.80 -4.14 -4.76
N TYR A 226 -10.66 -3.86 -3.46
CA TYR A 226 -10.77 -4.88 -2.41
C TYR A 226 -12.16 -5.53 -2.33
N LEU A 227 -13.23 -4.75 -2.47
CA LEU A 227 -14.59 -5.31 -2.55
C LEU A 227 -14.70 -6.37 -3.66
N ASN A 228 -14.22 -6.06 -4.86
CA ASN A 228 -14.34 -6.95 -6.01
C ASN A 228 -13.39 -8.15 -5.96
N GLU A 229 -12.17 -7.95 -5.51
CA GLU A 229 -11.11 -8.97 -5.55
C GLU A 229 -11.08 -9.86 -4.32
N GLN A 230 -11.55 -9.36 -3.15
CA GLN A 230 -11.42 -10.01 -1.86
C GLN A 230 -12.74 -10.10 -1.11
N PHE A 231 -13.37 -8.99 -0.68
CA PHE A 231 -14.42 -8.98 0.34
C PHE A 231 -15.68 -9.73 -0.08
N TRP A 232 -16.13 -9.60 -1.33
CA TRP A 232 -17.28 -10.38 -1.83
C TRP A 232 -16.96 -11.87 -1.93
N SER A 233 -15.72 -12.25 -2.19
CA SER A 233 -15.29 -13.66 -2.15
C SER A 233 -15.35 -14.22 -0.73
N TYR A 234 -14.92 -13.43 0.26
CA TYR A 234 -15.00 -13.82 1.67
C TYR A 234 -16.46 -13.91 2.15
N TRP A 235 -17.26 -12.92 1.78
CA TRP A 235 -18.68 -12.93 2.11
C TRP A 235 -19.43 -14.15 1.56
N ASN A 236 -19.17 -14.52 0.33
CA ASN A 236 -19.79 -15.68 -0.31
C ASN A 236 -19.42 -17.00 0.38
N ARG A 237 -18.24 -17.11 0.97
CA ARG A 237 -17.74 -18.33 1.62
C ARG A 237 -18.03 -18.38 3.11
N PHE A 238 -17.91 -17.25 3.78
CA PHE A 238 -17.87 -17.18 5.24
C PHE A 238 -18.97 -16.31 5.85
N GLY A 239 -19.77 -15.62 5.02
CA GLY A 239 -20.82 -14.70 5.47
C GLY A 239 -20.32 -13.29 5.75
N PRO A 240 -21.04 -12.50 6.58
CA PRO A 240 -20.71 -11.12 6.90
C PRO A 240 -19.36 -10.95 7.61
N GLY A 241 -18.70 -9.80 7.38
CA GLY A 241 -17.40 -9.56 7.97
C GLY A 241 -17.08 -8.09 8.24
N LEU A 242 -15.93 -7.88 8.82
CA LEU A 242 -15.38 -6.61 9.26
C LEU A 242 -14.07 -6.31 8.55
N VAL A 243 -13.93 -5.09 8.03
CA VAL A 243 -12.65 -4.59 7.50
C VAL A 243 -12.17 -3.46 8.42
N ILE A 244 -10.92 -3.54 8.86
CA ILE A 244 -10.27 -2.52 9.68
C ILE A 244 -9.27 -1.77 8.82
N TYR A 245 -9.55 -0.50 8.50
CA TYR A 245 -8.60 0.43 7.89
C TYR A 245 -7.87 1.22 8.99
N TRP A 246 -6.71 0.73 9.42
CA TRP A 246 -6.01 1.28 10.59
C TRP A 246 -5.65 2.77 10.48
N TYR A 247 -5.52 3.30 9.27
CA TYR A 247 -5.25 4.71 9.04
C TYR A 247 -6.49 5.52 8.68
N GLY A 248 -7.68 4.93 8.88
CA GLY A 248 -8.96 5.55 8.59
C GLY A 248 -9.47 5.29 7.17
N PHE A 249 -10.65 5.80 6.89
CA PHE A 249 -11.30 5.63 5.59
C PHE A 249 -12.30 6.76 5.32
N ILE A 250 -12.72 6.89 4.06
CA ILE A 250 -13.78 7.82 3.66
C ILE A 250 -15.12 7.32 4.24
N SER A 251 -15.74 8.09 5.12
CA SER A 251 -16.93 7.67 5.89
C SER A 251 -18.08 7.14 5.04
N GLU A 252 -18.26 7.68 3.84
CA GLU A 252 -19.30 7.27 2.90
C GLU A 252 -19.07 5.90 2.25
N LEU A 253 -17.90 5.30 2.44
CA LEU A 253 -17.63 3.93 1.97
C LEU A 253 -18.30 2.86 2.83
N ASP A 254 -18.68 3.20 4.07
CA ASP A 254 -19.35 2.29 4.99
C ASP A 254 -20.86 2.16 4.68
N CYS A 255 -21.17 2.01 3.40
CA CYS A 255 -22.53 1.91 2.85
C CYS A 255 -22.97 0.47 2.56
N GLN A 256 -22.14 -0.52 2.86
CA GLN A 256 -22.43 -1.94 2.61
C GLN A 256 -22.77 -2.72 3.90
N ARG A 257 -23.05 -2.04 5.00
CA ARG A 257 -23.36 -2.64 6.31
C ARG A 257 -24.54 -3.62 6.23
N ASP A 258 -25.64 -3.20 5.59
CA ASP A 258 -26.82 -4.03 5.41
C ASP A 258 -26.57 -5.26 4.53
N ARG A 259 -25.52 -5.21 3.72
CA ARG A 259 -25.04 -6.33 2.90
C ARG A 259 -23.98 -7.16 3.58
N GLY A 260 -23.64 -6.83 4.83
CA GLY A 260 -22.74 -7.61 5.67
C GLY A 260 -21.25 -7.28 5.52
N ILE A 261 -20.88 -6.09 5.04
CA ILE A 261 -19.49 -5.58 5.08
C ILE A 261 -19.47 -4.33 5.97
N LEU A 262 -18.88 -4.47 7.16
CA LEU A 262 -18.71 -3.41 8.14
C LEU A 262 -17.31 -2.81 8.05
N LEU A 263 -17.17 -1.48 8.11
CA LEU A 263 -15.88 -0.79 8.12
C LEU A 263 -15.60 -0.16 9.49
N LYS A 264 -14.36 -0.35 9.97
CA LYS A 264 -13.85 0.29 11.20
C LYS A 264 -12.44 0.86 10.94
N ASP A 265 -12.04 1.81 11.77
CA ASP A 265 -10.73 2.43 11.77
C ASP A 265 -9.86 2.01 12.98
N CYS A 266 -10.41 1.13 13.79
CA CYS A 266 -9.74 0.52 14.95
C CYS A 266 -10.43 -0.80 15.29
N PHE A 267 -9.80 -1.57 16.16
CA PHE A 267 -10.43 -2.77 16.72
C PHE A 267 -11.69 -2.35 17.52
N PRO A 268 -12.85 -3.00 17.30
CA PRO A 268 -14.09 -2.62 17.96
C PRO A 268 -14.03 -2.89 19.48
N THR A 269 -14.64 -1.99 20.24
CA THR A 269 -14.76 -2.10 21.70
C THR A 269 -16.09 -2.70 22.15
N ASP A 270 -17.13 -2.50 21.34
CA ASP A 270 -18.53 -2.88 21.54
C ASP A 270 -18.83 -4.29 20.94
N ILE A 271 -18.05 -5.28 21.33
CA ILE A 271 -18.21 -6.64 20.86
C ILE A 271 -19.23 -7.37 21.74
N VAL A 272 -20.24 -7.96 21.09
CA VAL A 272 -21.17 -8.88 21.72
C VAL A 272 -20.82 -10.32 21.30
N THR A 273 -20.63 -11.18 22.29
CA THR A 273 -20.33 -12.61 22.09
C THR A 273 -21.51 -13.46 22.55
N LEU A 274 -21.61 -14.67 22.03
CA LEU A 274 -22.47 -15.67 22.64
C LEU A 274 -21.88 -16.01 24.02
N CYS A 275 -22.49 -15.51 25.10
CA CYS A 275 -22.14 -15.92 26.43
C CYS A 275 -22.50 -17.39 26.59
N HIS A 276 -21.51 -18.28 26.60
CA HIS A 276 -21.68 -19.51 27.34
C HIS A 276 -21.77 -19.09 28.80
N GLY A 277 -22.97 -19.22 29.38
CA GLY A 277 -23.20 -18.85 30.75
C GLY A 277 -22.13 -19.47 31.62
N SER A 278 -21.27 -18.64 32.20
CA SER A 278 -20.57 -19.00 33.41
C SER A 278 -21.63 -19.23 34.45
N SER A 279 -22.00 -20.49 34.63
CA SER A 279 -22.70 -20.96 35.80
C SER A 279 -21.87 -20.54 37.00
N HIS A 280 -22.23 -19.42 37.61
CA HIS A 280 -21.89 -19.18 38.98
C HIS A 280 -22.70 -20.18 39.80
N CYS A 281 -22.08 -21.31 40.17
CA CYS A 281 -22.40 -22.06 41.36
C CYS A 281 -21.60 -21.50 42.52
#